data_241193ea1ddad055c4a928657d8ec502
#
_entry.id   241193ea1ddad055c4a928657d8ec502
#
_cell.length_a   1.000
_cell.length_b   1.000
_cell.length_c   1.000
_cell.angle_alpha   90.00
_cell.angle_beta   90.00
_cell.angle_gamma   90.00
#
_symmetry.space_group_name_H-M   'P 1'
#
loop_
_entity.id
_entity.type
_entity.pdbx_description
1 polymer ?
#
loop_
_entity_poly.entity_id
_entity_poly.type
_entity_poly.pdbx_seq_one_letter_code
_entity_poly.pdbx_strand_id
1 'polypeptide(L)'
;MKLSEIKLQLKEKATIAFQLPNGELVPSHFHVTEVGKITKHFIDCGGTIRTEEVANFQFWEANDYDHRLHPEKLVKIIELSEEKLQIPDLEIEVEYQMKDTIGKFNLDFDGTNFLLTKKETNCLAKDHCGIPPEKMKV
;
A
#
# COMPACT_ATOMS: atom_id res chain seq x y z
N MET A 1 6.86 0.30 4.17
CA MET A 1 7.15 1.76 4.17
C MET A 1 6.00 2.50 4.82
N LYS A 2 6.31 3.36 5.77
CA LYS A 2 5.31 4.16 6.49
C LYS A 2 5.06 5.50 5.83
N LEU A 3 3.97 6.17 6.22
CA LEU A 3 3.62 7.49 5.69
C LEU A 3 4.74 8.51 5.86
N SER A 4 5.40 8.54 7.02
CA SER A 4 6.53 9.45 7.26
C SER A 4 7.69 9.20 6.30
N GLU A 5 7.94 7.95 5.97
CA GLU A 5 9.03 7.57 5.08
C GLU A 5 8.77 7.99 3.64
N ILE A 6 7.56 7.75 3.12
CA ILE A 6 7.23 8.17 1.75
C ILE A 6 7.27 9.68 1.60
N LYS A 7 6.81 10.43 2.61
CA LYS A 7 6.84 11.90 2.56
C LYS A 7 8.27 12.43 2.45
N LEU A 8 9.21 11.84 3.21
CA LEU A 8 10.61 12.23 3.12
C LEU A 8 11.18 11.97 1.73
N GLN A 9 10.89 10.82 1.15
CA GLN A 9 11.39 10.47 -0.19
C GLN A 9 10.77 11.35 -1.27
N LEU A 10 9.47 11.64 -1.18
CA LEU A 10 8.79 12.49 -2.16
C LEU A 10 9.32 13.92 -2.19
N LYS A 11 9.71 14.46 -1.05
CA LYS A 11 10.23 15.83 -0.94
C LYS A 11 11.56 16.01 -1.68
N GLU A 12 12.28 14.94 -1.91
CA GLU A 12 13.59 14.97 -2.59
C GLU A 12 13.51 14.60 -4.07
N LYS A 13 12.29 14.33 -4.60
CA LYS A 13 12.11 13.84 -5.97
C LYS A 13 11.44 14.87 -6.86
N ALA A 14 11.92 14.94 -8.11
CA ALA A 14 11.26 15.73 -9.16
C ALA A 14 10.10 14.97 -9.80
N THR A 15 10.17 13.63 -9.86
CA THR A 15 9.16 12.78 -10.48
C THR A 15 8.93 11.54 -9.61
N ILE A 16 7.77 10.90 -9.83
CA ILE A 16 7.39 9.67 -9.11
C ILE A 16 7.30 8.52 -10.10
N ALA A 17 7.88 7.38 -9.74
CA ALA A 17 7.67 6.13 -10.45
C ALA A 17 7.39 5.00 -9.47
N PHE A 18 6.38 4.19 -9.78
CA PHE A 18 6.02 2.99 -9.03
C PHE A 18 6.25 1.76 -9.90
N GLN A 19 6.86 0.74 -9.36
CA GLN A 19 7.21 -0.49 -10.06
C GLN A 19 6.42 -1.66 -9.49
N LEU A 20 5.81 -2.44 -10.39
CA LEU A 20 5.09 -3.65 -10.04
C LEU A 20 6.06 -4.80 -9.71
N PRO A 21 5.59 -5.87 -9.03
CA PRO A 21 6.46 -7.00 -8.69
C PRO A 21 7.12 -7.68 -9.88
N ASN A 22 6.52 -7.59 -11.08
CA ASN A 22 7.09 -8.16 -12.32
C ASN A 22 8.15 -7.27 -12.96
N GLY A 23 8.44 -6.09 -12.38
CA GLY A 23 9.41 -5.14 -12.90
C GLY A 23 8.83 -4.07 -13.82
N GLU A 24 7.57 -4.21 -14.25
CA GLU A 24 6.92 -3.18 -15.06
C GLU A 24 6.59 -1.96 -14.24
N LEU A 25 6.68 -0.78 -14.86
CA LEU A 25 6.28 0.46 -14.20
C LEU A 25 4.78 0.68 -14.32
N VAL A 26 4.17 1.21 -13.26
CA VAL A 26 2.82 1.77 -13.34
C VAL A 26 2.87 2.93 -14.34
N PRO A 27 1.94 3.02 -15.31
CA PRO A 27 1.94 4.09 -16.30
C PRO A 27 2.00 5.47 -15.63
N SER A 28 2.79 6.37 -16.21
CA SER A 28 3.08 7.69 -15.61
C SER A 28 1.86 8.61 -15.47
N HIS A 29 0.74 8.28 -16.15
CA HIS A 29 -0.52 9.02 -16.07
C HIS A 29 -1.49 8.49 -15.02
N PHE A 30 -1.01 7.66 -14.09
CA PHE A 30 -1.85 7.16 -13.01
C PHE A 30 -2.31 8.29 -12.07
N HIS A 31 -3.43 8.04 -11.40
CA HIS A 31 -3.97 8.93 -10.36
C HIS A 31 -3.94 8.21 -9.02
N VAL A 32 -3.73 8.95 -7.95
CA VAL A 32 -4.04 8.50 -6.60
C VAL A 32 -5.43 9.05 -6.29
N THR A 33 -6.42 8.17 -6.32
CA THR A 33 -7.83 8.58 -6.17
C THR A 33 -8.27 8.69 -4.73
N GLU A 34 -7.62 7.95 -3.84
CA GLU A 34 -7.97 7.91 -2.44
C GLU A 34 -6.73 7.70 -1.58
N VAL A 35 -6.69 8.40 -0.45
CA VAL A 35 -5.76 8.13 0.65
C VAL A 35 -6.59 8.05 1.91
N GLY A 36 -6.53 6.92 2.61
CA GLY A 36 -7.35 6.71 3.79
C GLY A 36 -6.75 5.69 4.75
N LYS A 37 -7.49 5.43 5.83
CA LYS A 37 -7.12 4.40 6.80
C LYS A 37 -8.09 3.23 6.68
N ILE A 38 -7.55 2.01 6.55
CA ILE A 38 -8.33 0.79 6.62
C ILE A 38 -8.02 0.10 7.94
N THR A 39 -9.07 -0.20 8.70
CA THR A 39 -8.97 -0.96 9.94
C THR A 39 -9.64 -2.31 9.75
N LYS A 40 -8.90 -3.37 10.02
CA LYS A 40 -9.43 -4.74 10.00
C LYS A 40 -9.50 -5.22 11.45
N HIS A 41 -10.70 -5.48 11.93
CA HIS A 41 -10.94 -6.06 13.25
C HIS A 41 -11.42 -7.48 13.06
N PHE A 42 -10.67 -8.46 13.57
CA PHE A 42 -10.90 -9.85 13.23
C PHE A 42 -10.50 -10.80 14.35
N ILE A 43 -10.98 -12.04 14.23
CA ILE A 43 -10.55 -13.14 15.09
C ILE A 43 -9.75 -14.12 14.24
N ASP A 44 -8.59 -14.55 14.73
CA ASP A 44 -7.79 -15.56 14.02
C ASP A 44 -8.31 -16.98 14.27
N CYS A 45 -7.74 -17.96 13.61
CA CYS A 45 -8.19 -19.35 13.72
C CYS A 45 -7.93 -19.99 15.09
N GLY A 46 -7.15 -19.34 15.92
CA GLY A 46 -6.90 -19.76 17.31
C GLY A 46 -7.80 -19.06 18.32
N GLY A 47 -8.72 -18.19 17.86
CA GLY A 47 -9.65 -17.47 18.72
C GLY A 47 -9.13 -16.18 19.31
N THR A 48 -7.99 -15.67 18.86
CA THR A 48 -7.43 -14.39 19.32
C THR A 48 -8.01 -13.23 18.52
N ILE A 49 -8.52 -12.22 19.22
CA ILE A 49 -9.02 -10.99 18.60
C ILE A 49 -7.84 -10.11 18.25
N ARG A 50 -7.82 -9.62 17.01
CA ARG A 50 -6.74 -8.78 16.48
C ARG A 50 -7.29 -7.57 15.75
N THR A 51 -6.46 -6.54 15.64
CA THR A 51 -6.76 -5.33 14.85
C THR A 51 -5.52 -4.98 14.03
N GLU A 52 -5.72 -4.75 12.74
CA GLU A 52 -4.68 -4.26 11.83
C GLU A 52 -5.14 -2.97 11.19
N GLU A 53 -4.25 -2.00 11.10
CA GLU A 53 -4.52 -0.74 10.42
C GLU A 53 -3.45 -0.47 9.38
N VAL A 54 -3.87 0.02 8.22
CA VAL A 54 -2.96 0.44 7.15
C VAL A 54 -3.39 1.81 6.62
N ALA A 55 -2.43 2.57 6.12
CA ALA A 55 -2.69 3.73 5.28
C ALA A 55 -2.88 3.22 3.86
N ASN A 56 -4.08 3.38 3.31
CA ASN A 56 -4.44 2.81 2.01
C ASN A 56 -4.41 3.89 0.93
N PHE A 57 -3.70 3.59 -0.16
CA PHE A 57 -3.65 4.43 -1.37
C PHE A 57 -4.31 3.64 -2.48
N GLN A 58 -5.25 4.26 -3.20
CA GLN A 58 -5.85 3.66 -4.38
C GLN A 58 -5.26 4.31 -5.63
N PHE A 59 -4.71 3.48 -6.52
CA PHE A 59 -4.18 3.90 -7.81
C PHE A 59 -5.18 3.57 -8.91
N TRP A 60 -5.36 4.51 -9.83
CA TRP A 60 -6.25 4.33 -10.97
C TRP A 60 -5.65 4.94 -12.23
N GLU A 61 -5.83 4.26 -13.35
CA GLU A 61 -5.41 4.76 -14.66
C GLU A 61 -6.63 5.28 -15.41
N ALA A 62 -6.58 6.54 -15.82
CA ALA A 62 -7.58 7.12 -16.69
C ALA A 62 -7.01 7.25 -18.11
N ASN A 63 -7.88 7.57 -19.07
CA ASN A 63 -7.44 7.87 -20.44
C ASN A 63 -6.92 9.31 -20.58
N ASP A 64 -6.42 9.88 -19.52
CA ASP A 64 -5.83 11.22 -19.47
C ASP A 64 -4.31 11.08 -19.50
N TYR A 65 -3.76 10.85 -20.69
CA TYR A 65 -2.34 10.57 -20.87
C TYR A 65 -1.43 11.78 -20.64
N ASP A 66 -1.99 12.98 -20.59
CA ASP A 66 -1.23 14.20 -20.30
C ASP A 66 -1.10 14.48 -18.81
N HIS A 67 -1.85 13.76 -18.00
CA HIS A 67 -1.79 13.89 -16.55
C HIS A 67 -0.54 13.24 -15.98
N ARG A 68 0.10 13.94 -15.04
CA ARG A 68 1.23 13.41 -14.25
C ARG A 68 1.01 13.79 -12.79
N LEU A 69 1.11 12.82 -11.91
CA LEU A 69 1.07 13.09 -10.48
C LEU A 69 2.44 13.60 -10.03
N HIS A 70 2.48 14.83 -9.53
CA HIS A 70 3.71 15.41 -9.02
C HIS A 70 3.93 15.03 -7.55
N PRO A 71 5.20 14.87 -7.11
CA PRO A 71 5.50 14.51 -5.72
C PRO A 71 4.88 15.43 -4.68
N GLU A 72 4.93 16.74 -4.89
CA GLU A 72 4.37 17.71 -3.95
C GLU A 72 2.86 17.62 -3.82
N LYS A 73 2.15 17.24 -4.88
CA LYS A 73 0.70 17.02 -4.80
C LYS A 73 0.38 15.79 -3.95
N LEU A 74 1.14 14.72 -4.12
CA LEU A 74 0.95 13.51 -3.30
C LEU A 74 1.24 13.78 -1.83
N VAL A 75 2.30 14.52 -1.52
CA VAL A 75 2.60 14.94 -0.14
C VAL A 75 1.42 15.71 0.46
N LYS A 76 0.85 16.65 -0.30
CA LYS A 76 -0.30 17.45 0.18
C LYS A 76 -1.53 16.58 0.46
N ILE A 77 -1.82 15.60 -0.41
CA ILE A 77 -2.94 14.67 -0.20
C ILE A 77 -2.71 13.84 1.06
N ILE A 78 -1.50 13.35 1.25
CA ILE A 78 -1.13 12.58 2.45
C ILE A 78 -1.31 13.44 3.70
N GLU A 79 -0.76 14.65 3.71
CA GLU A 79 -0.83 15.55 4.86
C GLU A 79 -2.27 15.95 5.16
N LEU A 80 -3.09 16.18 4.15
CA LEU A 80 -4.51 16.47 4.32
C LEU A 80 -5.26 15.28 4.93
N SER A 81 -4.98 14.07 4.48
CA SER A 81 -5.62 12.87 5.03
C SER A 81 -5.19 12.61 6.47
N GLU A 82 -3.92 12.84 6.80
CA GLU A 82 -3.44 12.73 8.17
C GLU A 82 -4.16 13.72 9.10
N GLU A 83 -4.33 14.96 8.63
CA GLU A 83 -5.02 16.00 9.41
C GLU A 83 -6.52 15.73 9.56
N LYS A 84 -7.21 15.47 8.45
CA LYS A 84 -8.68 15.35 8.43
C LYS A 84 -9.18 14.02 8.99
N LEU A 85 -8.43 12.94 8.77
CA LEU A 85 -8.82 11.59 9.17
C LEU A 85 -8.07 11.10 10.40
N GLN A 86 -7.14 11.90 10.93
CA GLN A 86 -6.32 11.54 12.09
C GLN A 86 -5.59 10.21 11.91
N ILE A 87 -5.00 10.01 10.72
CA ILE A 87 -4.26 8.79 10.39
C ILE A 87 -2.90 8.82 11.08
N PRO A 88 -2.58 7.82 11.92
CA PRO A 88 -1.24 7.69 12.50
C PRO A 88 -0.20 7.33 11.44
N ASP A 89 1.05 7.24 11.84
CA ASP A 89 2.15 6.85 10.94
C ASP A 89 2.12 5.34 10.68
N LEU A 90 1.23 4.93 9.78
CA LEU A 90 0.97 3.53 9.47
C LEU A 90 1.77 3.06 8.25
N GLU A 91 1.93 1.72 8.15
CA GLU A 91 2.42 1.08 6.93
C GLU A 91 1.43 1.35 5.80
N ILE A 92 1.96 1.57 4.61
CA ILE A 92 1.16 1.87 3.42
C ILE A 92 0.78 0.57 2.72
N GLU A 93 -0.49 0.48 2.34
CA GLU A 93 -1.01 -0.51 1.42
C GLU A 93 -1.46 0.20 0.16
N VAL A 94 -1.09 -0.34 -1.01
CA VAL A 94 -1.50 0.22 -2.30
C VAL A 94 -2.50 -0.73 -2.96
N GLU A 95 -3.64 -0.20 -3.38
CA GLU A 95 -4.59 -0.90 -4.24
C GLU A 95 -4.42 -0.41 -5.67
N TYR A 96 -4.25 -1.35 -6.60
CA TYR A 96 -4.07 -1.06 -8.01
C TYR A 96 -4.95 -1.97 -8.84
N GLN A 97 -5.68 -1.40 -9.80
CA GLN A 97 -6.54 -2.17 -10.69
C GLN A 97 -5.69 -3.04 -11.61
N MET A 98 -5.77 -4.34 -11.41
CA MET A 98 -5.18 -5.34 -12.27
C MET A 98 -6.21 -5.77 -13.33
N LYS A 99 -5.83 -6.70 -14.21
CA LYS A 99 -6.69 -7.14 -15.31
C LYS A 99 -8.04 -7.68 -14.83
N ASP A 100 -8.04 -8.53 -13.82
CA ASP A 100 -9.24 -9.25 -13.40
C ASP A 100 -9.73 -8.86 -12.01
N THR A 101 -8.95 -8.11 -11.26
CA THR A 101 -9.27 -7.75 -9.88
C THR A 101 -8.40 -6.60 -9.40
N ILE A 102 -8.77 -6.04 -8.25
CA ILE A 102 -7.91 -5.08 -7.55
C ILE A 102 -6.79 -5.85 -6.86
N GLY A 103 -5.54 -5.53 -7.20
CA GLY A 103 -4.38 -6.06 -6.51
C GLY A 103 -4.04 -5.21 -5.29
N LYS A 104 -3.64 -5.86 -4.21
CA LYS A 104 -3.16 -5.18 -3.00
C LYS A 104 -1.68 -5.46 -2.84
N PHE A 105 -0.93 -4.40 -2.54
CA PHE A 105 0.52 -4.47 -2.46
C PHE A 105 1.02 -3.75 -1.22
N ASN A 106 2.16 -4.19 -0.71
CA ASN A 106 2.97 -3.41 0.21
C ASN A 106 3.77 -2.38 -0.60
N LEU A 107 4.30 -1.38 0.07
CA LEU A 107 5.13 -0.36 -0.57
C LEU A 107 6.53 -0.37 0.01
N ASP A 108 7.52 -0.31 -0.87
CA ASP A 108 8.93 -0.20 -0.52
C ASP A 108 9.62 0.80 -1.44
N PHE A 109 10.91 1.03 -1.23
CA PHE A 109 11.68 2.00 -2.01
C PHE A 109 13.11 1.48 -2.20
N ASP A 110 13.59 1.49 -3.45
CA ASP A 110 14.93 0.97 -3.78
C ASP A 110 16.01 2.05 -3.89
N GLY A 111 15.69 3.29 -3.55
CA GLY A 111 16.57 4.45 -3.72
C GLY A 111 16.25 5.27 -4.96
N THR A 112 15.52 4.73 -5.90
CA THR A 112 15.14 5.38 -7.17
C THR A 112 13.63 5.32 -7.39
N ASN A 113 13.06 4.12 -7.37
CA ASN A 113 11.64 3.89 -7.60
C ASN A 113 10.96 3.40 -6.33
N PHE A 114 9.67 3.70 -6.22
CA PHE A 114 8.81 3.05 -5.24
C PHE A 114 8.40 1.69 -5.76
N LEU A 115 8.46 0.67 -4.90
CA LEU A 115 8.20 -0.71 -5.28
C LEU A 115 6.89 -1.18 -4.68
N LEU A 116 5.98 -1.65 -5.54
CA LEU A 116 4.82 -2.41 -5.09
C LEU A 116 5.27 -3.84 -4.89
N THR A 117 5.17 -4.34 -3.67
CA THR A 117 5.61 -5.68 -3.33
C THR A 117 4.44 -6.58 -2.93
N LYS A 118 4.63 -7.88 -3.07
CA LYS A 118 3.57 -8.86 -2.84
C LYS A 118 3.07 -8.83 -1.40
N LYS A 119 1.75 -8.97 -1.24
CA LYS A 119 1.12 -9.31 0.02
C LYS A 119 0.77 -10.79 0.00
N GLU A 120 0.92 -11.44 1.15
CA GLU A 120 0.60 -12.86 1.30
C GLU A 120 -0.32 -13.05 2.50
N THR A 121 -1.24 -14.01 2.37
CA THR A 121 -2.04 -14.46 3.51
C THR A 121 -1.16 -15.31 4.41
N ASN A 122 -1.45 -15.28 5.70
CA ASN A 122 -0.70 -16.06 6.67
C ASN A 122 -1.59 -16.46 7.84
N CYS A 123 -1.19 -17.50 8.57
CA CYS A 123 -1.83 -17.89 9.81
C CYS A 123 -1.11 -17.22 10.98
N LEU A 124 -1.85 -16.42 11.76
CA LEU A 124 -1.32 -15.71 12.92
C LEU A 124 -1.35 -16.56 14.19
N ALA A 125 -2.04 -17.71 14.15
CA ALA A 125 -2.26 -18.57 15.30
C ALA A 125 -1.64 -19.96 15.09
N LYS A 126 -0.39 -20.03 14.63
CA LYS A 126 0.30 -21.28 14.27
C LYS A 126 0.32 -22.30 15.39
N ASP A 127 0.38 -21.85 16.64
CA ASP A 127 0.42 -22.73 17.83
C ASP A 127 -0.97 -23.18 18.29
N HIS A 128 -2.05 -22.62 17.73
CA HIS A 128 -3.41 -22.82 18.23
C HIS A 128 -4.41 -23.30 17.18
N CYS A 129 -4.05 -23.28 15.90
CA CYS A 129 -4.98 -23.65 14.82
C CYS A 129 -4.96 -25.14 14.45
N GLY A 130 -4.05 -25.93 15.04
CA GLY A 130 -3.95 -27.36 14.78
C GLY A 130 -3.36 -27.76 13.43
N ILE A 131 -2.88 -26.82 12.65
CA ILE A 131 -2.25 -27.08 11.35
C ILE A 131 -0.75 -27.29 11.55
N PRO A 132 -0.15 -28.40 11.04
CA PRO A 132 1.29 -28.58 11.12
C PRO A 132 2.04 -27.43 10.44
N PRO A 133 3.15 -26.92 11.01
CA PRO A 133 3.88 -25.79 10.46
C PRO A 133 4.31 -25.95 9.00
N GLU A 134 4.66 -27.14 8.57
CA GLU A 134 5.07 -27.40 7.20
C GLU A 134 3.95 -27.23 6.17
N LYS A 135 2.69 -27.28 6.59
CA LYS A 135 1.53 -27.05 5.72
C LYS A 135 1.08 -25.61 5.67
N MET A 136 1.66 -24.77 6.50
CA MET A 136 1.35 -23.33 6.55
C MET A 136 2.24 -22.51 5.63
N LYS A 137 3.27 -23.11 5.07
CA LYS A 137 4.17 -22.43 4.13
C LYS A 137 3.52 -22.37 2.76
N VAL A 138 3.49 -21.21 2.18
CA VAL A 138 2.94 -20.97 0.86
C VAL A 138 4.07 -20.80 -0.14
#